data_3870856aab686ab49887ed914f76bb12
#
_entry.id   3870856aab686ab49887ed914f76bb12
#
_cell.length_a   1.000
_cell.length_b   1.000
_cell.length_c   1.000
_cell.angle_alpha   90.00
_cell.angle_beta   90.00
_cell.angle_gamma   90.00
#
_symmetry.space_group_name_H-M   'P 1'
#
loop_
_entity.id
_entity.type
_entity.pdbx_description
1 polymer ?
#
loop_
_entity_poly.entity_id
_entity_poly.type
_entity_poly.pdbx_seq_one_letter_code
_entity_poly.pdbx_strand_id
1 'polypeptide(L)'
;MKRLTLLFFALSLTLSSFAQCPRSDGEPIIIDFTGKFVQPNWEALNQRGYPQWFRDAKLGIFIHWGLYSVPAYASKEGYGEWFYRGLMQRVPERMRIMSLYADTTKPTFEQYSELTKYWHAELWNPDDWAQMFKDAGAQYVVLVTKHHDGYCLWDSKFQPEWNSVVSGPKRNIVEELTNSVRDKGLRMGFYYSLPEWTNPLHIWMQDPDDSISDYVNDYMVPQFKELVERYKPDLLFSDGDWNNTAEQLRSPYLISWYYNTVGPDAIVNNRWGNGTKHGFLTPEYSAGIANTEIPWAECRGLGSSFGLNRNEDLDNYMTDKELIQHFVELVANGGGLTLNVGPYADGTIPLIQQERLRALGNWLEINGEAIYGTIPYEIPCQRERCVTQMPSSKTIDFDWVRNAPLRNVSTDHFTIHWDGDVVIPEDGEYTLTLTADDKAFVYRETTNKKWETFLRYNKDTLENPQSQTVLTLHKGDILPLLVEFQEKDLEASISLKWSKDGEEPTPILADWNGGIYWDKTVRCFTVKEGSFYIIEFERPDPYKPLVIENMPKLKPKEEMILLGTEYEVDFHGYKGQAYNMLKWKQDRKGTVTIDFSAIDPMKLNELENAWVIRVIDPDELYPTR
;
A
#
# COMPACT_ATOMS: atom_id res chain seq x y z
N MET A 1 -71.31 28.45 -33.43
CA MET A 1 -70.54 28.20 -32.22
C MET A 1 -69.47 27.14 -32.52
N LYS A 2 -68.27 27.58 -32.87
CA LYS A 2 -67.13 26.70 -33.13
C LYS A 2 -66.16 26.83 -31.96
N ARG A 3 -65.93 25.74 -31.22
CA ARG A 3 -64.93 25.66 -30.18
C ARG A 3 -63.54 25.54 -30.81
N LEU A 4 -62.66 26.47 -30.51
CA LEU A 4 -61.24 26.45 -30.90
C LEU A 4 -60.48 25.72 -29.78
N THR A 5 -59.88 24.58 -30.07
CA THR A 5 -59.01 23.83 -29.19
C THR A 5 -57.59 24.32 -29.40
N LEU A 6 -57.02 25.01 -28.42
CA LEU A 6 -55.59 25.38 -28.41
C LEU A 6 -54.80 24.16 -27.93
N LEU A 7 -53.92 23.65 -28.83
CA LEU A 7 -52.87 22.73 -28.48
C LEU A 7 -51.69 23.56 -27.93
N PHE A 8 -51.38 23.37 -26.64
CA PHE A 8 -50.11 23.80 -26.07
C PHE A 8 -49.05 22.82 -26.43
N PHE A 9 -48.13 23.18 -27.32
CA PHE A 9 -46.84 22.52 -27.47
C PHE A 9 -45.98 22.98 -26.32
N ALA A 10 -45.76 22.12 -25.35
CA ALA A 10 -44.73 22.32 -24.35
C ALA A 10 -43.37 22.06 -24.99
N LEU A 11 -42.68 23.11 -25.36
CA LEU A 11 -41.27 23.06 -25.77
C LEU A 11 -40.45 22.86 -24.49
N SER A 12 -40.07 21.62 -24.23
CA SER A 12 -39.11 21.34 -23.16
C SER A 12 -37.73 21.88 -23.62
N LEU A 13 -37.42 23.10 -23.23
CA LEU A 13 -36.03 23.60 -23.25
C LEU A 13 -35.25 22.78 -22.21
N THR A 14 -34.51 21.81 -22.67
CA THR A 14 -33.41 21.24 -21.90
C THR A 14 -32.36 22.33 -21.77
N LEU A 15 -32.34 23.01 -20.63
CA LEU A 15 -31.23 23.85 -20.23
C LEU A 15 -30.01 22.93 -20.05
N SER A 16 -29.15 22.89 -21.07
CA SER A 16 -27.79 22.39 -20.90
C SER A 16 -27.10 23.27 -19.86
N SER A 17 -26.88 22.73 -18.68
CA SER A 17 -26.12 23.40 -17.65
C SER A 17 -24.64 23.38 -18.04
N PHE A 18 -24.09 24.54 -18.42
CA PHE A 18 -22.68 24.72 -18.63
C PHE A 18 -22.00 24.94 -17.28
N ALA A 19 -21.06 24.09 -16.88
CA ALA A 19 -20.18 24.37 -15.77
C ALA A 19 -19.01 25.21 -16.28
N GLN A 20 -18.83 26.39 -15.70
CA GLN A 20 -17.74 27.30 -16.02
C GLN A 20 -16.61 27.11 -15.01
N CYS A 21 -15.40 26.77 -15.48
CA CYS A 21 -14.20 26.81 -14.67
C CYS A 21 -13.36 28.01 -15.08
N PRO A 22 -12.90 28.85 -14.14
CA PRO A 22 -12.05 29.98 -14.49
C PRO A 22 -10.70 29.50 -15.02
N ARG A 23 -10.19 30.17 -16.03
CA ARG A 23 -8.80 30.07 -16.50
C ARG A 23 -7.92 31.07 -15.74
N SER A 24 -6.60 30.94 -15.84
CA SER A 24 -5.64 31.91 -15.32
C SER A 24 -5.84 33.35 -15.89
N ASP A 25 -6.38 33.42 -17.10
CA ASP A 25 -6.73 34.70 -17.81
C ASP A 25 -8.13 35.23 -17.44
N GLY A 26 -8.85 34.55 -16.51
CA GLY A 26 -10.19 34.93 -16.09
C GLY A 26 -11.31 34.52 -17.05
N GLU A 27 -11.00 33.91 -18.18
CA GLU A 27 -11.99 33.41 -19.14
C GLU A 27 -12.61 32.11 -18.65
N PRO A 28 -13.95 31.93 -18.69
CA PRO A 28 -14.59 30.69 -18.32
C PRO A 28 -14.29 29.59 -19.34
N ILE A 29 -13.83 28.42 -18.86
CA ILE A 29 -13.75 27.24 -19.69
C ILE A 29 -15.17 26.71 -19.91
N ILE A 30 -15.70 26.85 -21.13
CA ILE A 30 -16.96 26.27 -21.54
C ILE A 30 -16.70 24.83 -21.96
N ILE A 31 -17.23 23.89 -21.20
CA ILE A 31 -17.18 22.46 -21.53
C ILE A 31 -18.56 22.06 -22.08
N ASP A 32 -18.61 21.55 -23.29
CA ASP A 32 -19.85 21.06 -23.93
C ASP A 32 -20.16 19.66 -23.38
N PHE A 33 -21.38 19.50 -22.84
CA PHE A 33 -21.79 18.30 -22.12
C PHE A 33 -22.87 17.55 -22.90
N THR A 34 -22.47 16.71 -23.82
CA THR A 34 -23.35 15.78 -24.51
C THR A 34 -23.30 14.40 -23.84
N GLY A 35 -23.95 14.19 -22.67
CA GLY A 35 -23.99 12.88 -22.01
C GLY A 35 -24.21 12.94 -20.49
N LYS A 36 -23.98 11.83 -19.79
CA LYS A 36 -23.97 11.74 -18.32
C LYS A 36 -22.70 12.39 -17.77
N PHE A 37 -22.76 13.70 -17.66
CA PHE A 37 -21.63 14.50 -17.21
C PHE A 37 -21.48 14.49 -15.68
N VAL A 38 -20.24 14.30 -15.21
CA VAL A 38 -19.90 14.40 -13.80
C VAL A 38 -19.54 15.85 -13.49
N GLN A 39 -20.28 16.52 -12.62
CA GLN A 39 -20.02 17.91 -12.23
C GLN A 39 -18.73 18.03 -11.40
N PRO A 40 -17.99 19.17 -11.48
CA PRO A 40 -16.73 19.38 -10.78
C PRO A 40 -16.96 19.77 -9.30
N ASN A 41 -17.63 18.92 -8.56
CA ASN A 41 -17.83 19.06 -7.12
C ASN A 41 -17.85 17.68 -6.43
N TRP A 42 -17.53 17.66 -5.16
CA TRP A 42 -17.39 16.42 -4.38
C TRP A 42 -18.68 15.58 -4.32
N GLU A 43 -19.84 16.21 -4.28
CA GLU A 43 -21.11 15.50 -4.23
C GLU A 43 -21.35 14.69 -5.52
N ALA A 44 -21.19 15.32 -6.68
CA ALA A 44 -21.37 14.66 -7.98
C ALA A 44 -20.32 13.58 -8.23
N LEU A 45 -19.05 13.82 -7.81
CA LEU A 45 -17.99 12.83 -7.89
C LEU A 45 -18.33 11.59 -7.05
N ASN A 46 -18.81 11.77 -5.82
CA ASN A 46 -19.19 10.66 -4.95
C ASN A 46 -20.45 9.90 -5.44
N GLN A 47 -21.41 10.60 -6.05
CA GLN A 47 -22.59 9.96 -6.64
C GLN A 47 -22.25 9.06 -7.85
N ARG A 48 -21.14 9.31 -8.54
CA ARG A 48 -20.70 8.46 -9.65
C ARG A 48 -20.38 7.03 -9.21
N GLY A 49 -19.91 6.85 -7.98
CA GLY A 49 -19.41 5.57 -7.48
C GLY A 49 -18.07 5.16 -8.09
N TYR A 50 -17.74 3.90 -7.94
CA TYR A 50 -16.46 3.32 -8.36
C TYR A 50 -16.69 2.17 -9.35
N PRO A 51 -15.86 2.00 -10.39
CA PRO A 51 -16.04 0.95 -11.39
C PRO A 51 -15.80 -0.44 -10.79
N GLN A 52 -16.65 -1.39 -11.17
CA GLN A 52 -16.60 -2.76 -10.64
C GLN A 52 -15.27 -3.46 -10.94
N TRP A 53 -14.68 -3.18 -12.12
CA TRP A 53 -13.41 -3.80 -12.50
C TRP A 53 -12.30 -3.59 -11.45
N PHE A 54 -12.27 -2.42 -10.78
CA PHE A 54 -11.25 -2.14 -9.78
C PHE A 54 -11.47 -2.95 -8.50
N ARG A 55 -12.73 -3.13 -8.10
CA ARG A 55 -13.08 -4.00 -6.96
C ARG A 55 -12.74 -5.46 -7.22
N ASP A 56 -12.85 -5.90 -8.47
CA ASP A 56 -12.60 -7.29 -8.88
C ASP A 56 -11.11 -7.56 -9.14
N ALA A 57 -10.35 -6.55 -9.54
CA ALA A 57 -8.96 -6.65 -9.96
C ALA A 57 -8.00 -7.16 -8.87
N LYS A 58 -8.14 -6.70 -7.64
CA LYS A 58 -7.37 -7.07 -6.45
C LYS A 58 -5.86 -6.82 -6.54
N LEU A 59 -5.20 -7.09 -7.69
CA LEU A 59 -3.76 -6.95 -7.88
C LEU A 59 -3.44 -6.00 -9.02
N GLY A 60 -2.62 -4.99 -8.73
CA GLY A 60 -1.96 -4.14 -9.70
C GLY A 60 -0.44 -4.11 -9.49
N ILE A 61 0.30 -3.73 -10.52
CA ILE A 61 1.74 -3.47 -10.43
C ILE A 61 1.99 -1.97 -10.48
N PHE A 62 2.76 -1.46 -9.55
CA PHE A 62 3.28 -0.10 -9.55
C PHE A 62 4.72 -0.09 -10.06
N ILE A 63 5.13 0.94 -10.79
CA ILE A 63 6.49 1.03 -11.33
C ILE A 63 7.08 2.40 -10.97
N HIS A 64 8.05 2.39 -10.05
CA HIS A 64 8.87 3.57 -9.76
C HIS A 64 10.18 3.49 -10.52
N TRP A 65 10.24 4.16 -11.67
CA TRP A 65 11.40 4.17 -12.56
C TRP A 65 11.64 5.58 -13.11
N GLY A 66 12.87 6.06 -13.01
CA GLY A 66 13.22 7.42 -13.40
C GLY A 66 14.72 7.69 -13.23
N LEU A 67 15.12 8.97 -13.26
CA LEU A 67 16.52 9.36 -13.07
C LEU A 67 17.10 8.89 -11.74
N TYR A 68 16.29 8.80 -10.70
CA TYR A 68 16.69 8.28 -9.38
C TYR A 68 17.12 6.79 -9.41
N SER A 69 16.77 6.05 -10.46
CA SER A 69 17.26 4.67 -10.66
C SER A 69 18.72 4.60 -11.06
N VAL A 70 19.35 5.71 -11.47
CA VAL A 70 20.78 5.77 -11.77
C VAL A 70 21.62 5.66 -10.49
N PRO A 71 21.48 6.56 -9.49
CA PRO A 71 22.15 6.39 -8.21
C PRO A 71 21.56 5.21 -7.42
N ALA A 72 20.25 4.96 -7.54
CA ALA A 72 19.53 3.90 -6.86
C ALA A 72 19.91 3.82 -5.37
N TYR A 73 19.82 4.93 -4.65
CA TYR A 73 20.37 5.05 -3.30
C TYR A 73 19.50 5.90 -2.36
N ALA A 74 19.23 5.33 -1.20
CA ALA A 74 18.71 6.02 -0.02
C ALA A 74 19.38 5.46 1.25
N SER A 75 18.95 5.89 2.45
CA SER A 75 19.17 5.12 3.68
C SER A 75 18.52 3.73 3.55
N LYS A 76 18.86 2.78 4.42
CA LYS A 76 18.38 1.39 4.29
C LYS A 76 16.85 1.29 4.20
N GLU A 77 16.14 2.09 4.96
CA GLU A 77 14.67 2.13 5.00
C GLU A 77 14.10 3.38 4.30
N GLY A 78 14.95 4.09 3.57
CA GLY A 78 14.57 5.32 2.87
C GLY A 78 14.17 5.07 1.42
N TYR A 79 13.44 6.01 0.87
CA TYR A 79 12.93 5.98 -0.50
C TYR A 79 13.98 6.41 -1.52
N GLY A 80 14.30 5.54 -2.47
CA GLY A 80 15.26 5.78 -3.56
C GLY A 80 14.81 6.90 -4.49
N GLU A 81 13.52 6.99 -4.79
CA GLU A 81 12.91 8.01 -5.63
C GLU A 81 12.97 9.42 -5.03
N TRP A 82 13.23 9.54 -3.75
CA TRP A 82 13.46 10.82 -3.05
C TRP A 82 14.93 11.29 -3.12
N PHE A 83 15.74 10.73 -4.02
CA PHE A 83 17.16 11.06 -4.14
C PHE A 83 17.39 12.57 -4.37
N TYR A 84 16.62 13.19 -5.28
CA TYR A 84 16.71 14.65 -5.54
C TYR A 84 16.40 15.49 -4.29
N ARG A 85 15.40 15.09 -3.51
CA ARG A 85 15.08 15.76 -2.24
C ARG A 85 16.24 15.75 -1.26
N GLY A 86 16.91 14.61 -1.14
CA GLY A 86 18.11 14.49 -0.30
C GLY A 86 19.28 15.35 -0.78
N LEU A 87 19.42 15.57 -2.10
CA LEU A 87 20.40 16.54 -2.64
C LEU A 87 20.02 17.98 -2.28
N MET A 88 18.74 18.34 -2.37
CA MET A 88 18.26 19.66 -1.95
C MET A 88 18.56 19.92 -0.47
N GLN A 89 18.40 18.92 0.37
CA GLN A 89 18.72 18.96 1.80
C GLN A 89 20.21 18.79 2.10
N ARG A 90 21.05 18.55 1.09
CA ARG A 90 22.49 18.31 1.19
C ARG A 90 22.83 17.16 2.14
N VAL A 91 22.02 16.09 2.12
CA VAL A 91 22.27 14.87 2.90
C VAL A 91 23.65 14.32 2.53
N PRO A 92 24.59 14.15 3.48
CA PRO A 92 26.00 13.85 3.16
C PRO A 92 26.19 12.62 2.30
N GLU A 93 25.48 11.53 2.59
CA GLU A 93 25.56 10.27 1.84
C GLU A 93 25.08 10.44 0.40
N ARG A 94 23.97 11.15 0.18
CA ARG A 94 23.45 11.42 -1.17
C ARG A 94 24.38 12.34 -1.95
N MET A 95 24.96 13.34 -1.30
CA MET A 95 25.99 14.19 -1.90
C MET A 95 27.23 13.39 -2.30
N ARG A 96 27.68 12.45 -1.44
CA ARG A 96 28.78 11.54 -1.74
C ARG A 96 28.47 10.63 -2.94
N ILE A 97 27.28 10.07 -3.01
CA ILE A 97 26.87 9.26 -4.17
C ILE A 97 26.79 10.13 -5.42
N MET A 98 26.21 11.34 -5.33
CA MET A 98 26.10 12.26 -6.47
C MET A 98 27.47 12.67 -7.02
N SER A 99 28.51 12.78 -6.19
CA SER A 99 29.87 13.10 -6.62
C SER A 99 30.50 12.08 -7.58
N LEU A 100 29.90 10.89 -7.72
CA LEU A 100 30.29 9.88 -8.70
C LEU A 100 29.80 10.23 -10.12
N TYR A 101 28.81 11.12 -10.22
CA TYR A 101 28.13 11.44 -11.48
C TYR A 101 28.31 12.88 -11.91
N ALA A 102 28.50 13.81 -10.96
CA ALA A 102 28.52 15.24 -11.22
C ALA A 102 29.43 16.03 -10.27
N ASP A 103 29.75 17.26 -10.66
CA ASP A 103 30.41 18.24 -9.81
C ASP A 103 29.41 18.78 -8.77
N THR A 104 29.60 18.35 -7.51
CA THR A 104 28.70 18.71 -6.38
C THR A 104 28.86 20.17 -5.90
N THR A 105 29.70 20.97 -6.51
CA THR A 105 29.75 22.43 -6.28
C THR A 105 28.73 23.20 -7.12
N LYS A 106 28.14 22.55 -8.13
CA LYS A 106 27.10 23.14 -8.99
C LYS A 106 25.74 23.22 -8.28
N PRO A 107 24.79 24.03 -8.79
CA PRO A 107 23.40 24.01 -8.33
C PRO A 107 22.79 22.61 -8.36
N THR A 108 21.89 22.30 -7.43
CA THR A 108 21.32 20.95 -7.25
C THR A 108 20.69 20.40 -8.53
N PHE A 109 19.95 21.22 -9.25
CA PHE A 109 19.35 20.80 -10.52
C PHE A 109 20.38 20.46 -11.59
N GLU A 110 21.45 21.26 -11.73
CA GLU A 110 22.55 20.98 -12.67
C GLU A 110 23.24 19.66 -12.33
N GLN A 111 23.48 19.39 -11.04
CA GLN A 111 24.02 18.10 -10.60
C GLN A 111 23.11 16.95 -11.01
N TYR A 112 21.82 17.04 -10.66
CA TYR A 112 20.85 15.98 -10.91
C TYR A 112 20.62 15.73 -12.41
N SER A 113 20.64 16.78 -13.22
CA SER A 113 20.49 16.67 -14.67
C SER A 113 21.61 15.88 -15.35
N GLU A 114 22.81 15.80 -14.75
CA GLU A 114 23.90 14.97 -15.26
C GLU A 114 23.54 13.46 -15.27
N LEU A 115 22.61 13.02 -14.43
CA LEU A 115 22.13 11.62 -14.40
C LEU A 115 21.49 11.19 -15.72
N THR A 116 20.99 12.12 -16.52
CA THR A 116 20.47 11.82 -17.87
C THR A 116 21.51 11.19 -18.79
N LYS A 117 22.81 11.44 -18.54
CA LYS A 117 23.91 10.84 -19.30
C LYS A 117 24.18 9.37 -18.96
N TYR A 118 23.56 8.87 -17.89
CA TYR A 118 23.79 7.52 -17.38
C TYR A 118 22.52 6.66 -17.40
N TRP A 119 21.39 7.25 -17.80
CA TRP A 119 20.14 6.51 -17.95
C TRP A 119 19.86 6.23 -19.43
N HIS A 120 20.06 5.00 -19.86
CA HIS A 120 19.93 4.62 -21.27
C HIS A 120 18.78 3.64 -21.53
N ALA A 121 18.31 2.91 -20.50
CA ALA A 121 17.25 1.90 -20.63
C ALA A 121 17.57 0.85 -21.75
N GLU A 122 18.85 0.51 -21.92
CA GLU A 122 19.35 -0.28 -23.05
C GLU A 122 18.87 -1.74 -23.05
N LEU A 123 18.47 -2.26 -21.90
CA LEU A 123 17.93 -3.61 -21.75
C LEU A 123 16.40 -3.61 -21.58
N TRP A 124 15.77 -2.44 -21.62
CA TRP A 124 14.34 -2.36 -21.42
C TRP A 124 13.54 -2.83 -22.63
N ASN A 125 12.71 -3.83 -22.40
CA ASN A 125 11.69 -4.31 -23.32
C ASN A 125 10.32 -4.18 -22.65
N PRO A 126 9.41 -3.28 -23.11
CA PRO A 126 8.10 -3.09 -22.50
C PRO A 126 7.18 -4.32 -22.62
N ASP A 127 7.35 -5.14 -23.68
CA ASP A 127 6.56 -6.36 -23.86
C ASP A 127 6.92 -7.43 -22.83
N ASP A 128 8.21 -7.56 -22.50
CA ASP A 128 8.68 -8.49 -21.47
C ASP A 128 8.17 -8.07 -20.08
N TRP A 129 8.16 -6.76 -19.79
CA TRP A 129 7.59 -6.25 -18.56
C TRP A 129 6.09 -6.53 -18.48
N ALA A 130 5.34 -6.17 -19.52
CA ALA A 130 3.91 -6.39 -19.56
C ALA A 130 3.53 -7.87 -19.44
N GLN A 131 4.32 -8.77 -20.06
CA GLN A 131 4.13 -10.21 -19.93
C GLN A 131 4.41 -10.68 -18.49
N MET A 132 5.54 -10.26 -17.89
CA MET A 132 5.89 -10.60 -16.50
C MET A 132 4.78 -10.17 -15.52
N PHE A 133 4.21 -8.98 -15.69
CA PHE A 133 3.15 -8.49 -14.83
C PHE A 133 1.84 -9.28 -15.01
N LYS A 134 1.52 -9.65 -16.24
CA LYS A 134 0.39 -10.54 -16.53
C LYS A 134 0.59 -11.92 -15.90
N ASP A 135 1.78 -12.50 -16.06
CA ASP A 135 2.10 -13.81 -15.49
C ASP A 135 2.12 -13.79 -13.95
N ALA A 136 2.43 -12.64 -13.34
CA ALA A 136 2.28 -12.41 -11.90
C ALA A 136 0.81 -12.32 -11.43
N GLY A 137 -0.17 -12.31 -12.35
CA GLY A 137 -1.60 -12.24 -12.06
C GLY A 137 -2.15 -10.81 -11.99
N ALA A 138 -1.36 -9.77 -12.29
CA ALA A 138 -1.84 -8.39 -12.26
C ALA A 138 -3.00 -8.16 -13.24
N GLN A 139 -3.92 -7.29 -12.86
CA GLN A 139 -5.05 -6.86 -13.68
C GLN A 139 -4.86 -5.44 -14.23
N TYR A 140 -3.99 -4.68 -13.60
CA TYR A 140 -3.63 -3.32 -14.01
C TYR A 140 -2.17 -3.01 -13.68
N VAL A 141 -1.62 -2.01 -14.37
CA VAL A 141 -0.27 -1.50 -14.15
C VAL A 141 -0.36 0.01 -13.94
N VAL A 142 0.39 0.56 -12.99
CA VAL A 142 0.51 2.00 -12.75
C VAL A 142 1.97 2.41 -12.96
N LEU A 143 2.23 3.21 -13.99
CA LEU A 143 3.56 3.78 -14.24
C LEU A 143 3.69 5.16 -13.59
N VAL A 144 4.77 5.41 -12.89
CA VAL A 144 5.17 6.77 -12.50
C VAL A 144 5.57 7.52 -13.76
N THR A 145 4.66 8.35 -14.29
CA THR A 145 4.91 9.12 -15.52
C THR A 145 5.78 10.35 -15.26
N LYS A 146 5.66 10.92 -14.09
CA LYS A 146 6.48 12.01 -13.57
C LYS A 146 6.47 11.95 -12.04
N HIS A 147 7.63 11.81 -11.41
CA HIS A 147 7.76 11.93 -9.95
C HIS A 147 7.97 13.40 -9.52
N HIS A 148 8.20 13.66 -8.25
CA HIS A 148 8.38 15.01 -7.70
C HIS A 148 9.62 15.75 -8.25
N ASP A 149 10.58 15.04 -8.87
CA ASP A 149 11.73 15.62 -9.57
C ASP A 149 11.39 16.28 -10.92
N GLY A 150 10.14 16.14 -11.35
CA GLY A 150 9.61 16.79 -12.54
C GLY A 150 10.07 16.18 -13.88
N TYR A 151 10.85 15.08 -13.85
CA TYR A 151 11.31 14.45 -15.09
C TYR A 151 10.18 13.63 -15.72
N CYS A 152 9.75 14.05 -16.91
CA CYS A 152 8.63 13.41 -17.61
C CYS A 152 9.07 12.17 -18.40
N LEU A 153 8.34 11.08 -18.31
CA LEU A 153 8.59 9.86 -19.10
C LEU A 153 7.90 9.88 -20.49
N TRP A 154 7.43 11.06 -20.92
CA TRP A 154 6.87 11.33 -22.26
C TRP A 154 7.35 12.71 -22.74
N ASP A 155 7.21 13.01 -24.03
CA ASP A 155 7.55 14.28 -24.65
C ASP A 155 6.52 15.37 -24.32
N SER A 156 6.50 15.81 -23.06
CA SER A 156 5.63 16.89 -22.62
C SER A 156 6.01 18.23 -23.23
N LYS A 157 5.03 18.97 -23.77
CA LYS A 157 5.21 20.34 -24.27
C LYS A 157 5.54 21.32 -23.15
N PHE A 158 5.17 20.97 -21.92
CA PHE A 158 5.40 21.79 -20.72
C PHE A 158 6.76 21.53 -20.10
N GLN A 159 7.44 20.44 -20.50
CA GLN A 159 8.81 20.07 -20.12
C GLN A 159 9.62 19.66 -21.36
N PRO A 160 9.86 20.58 -22.32
CA PRO A 160 10.43 20.22 -23.62
C PRO A 160 11.89 19.71 -23.55
N GLU A 161 12.63 20.07 -22.51
CA GLU A 161 14.03 19.69 -22.32
C GLU A 161 14.25 18.67 -21.19
N TRP A 162 13.26 18.52 -20.28
CA TRP A 162 13.35 17.69 -19.08
C TRP A 162 12.44 16.47 -19.18
N ASN A 163 12.70 15.59 -20.17
CA ASN A 163 11.92 14.39 -20.42
C ASN A 163 12.73 13.28 -21.08
N SER A 164 12.21 12.06 -21.03
CA SER A 164 12.86 10.82 -21.50
C SER A 164 13.03 10.73 -23.02
N VAL A 165 12.35 11.56 -23.80
CA VAL A 165 12.44 11.54 -25.26
C VAL A 165 13.62 12.36 -25.77
N VAL A 166 13.91 13.49 -25.11
CA VAL A 166 15.01 14.40 -25.53
C VAL A 166 16.28 14.20 -24.72
N SER A 167 16.20 13.61 -23.53
CA SER A 167 17.36 13.31 -22.68
C SER A 167 17.25 11.88 -22.13
N GLY A 168 18.29 11.39 -21.50
CA GLY A 168 18.29 10.01 -20.97
C GLY A 168 18.10 8.95 -22.06
N PRO A 169 17.09 8.07 -21.94
CA PRO A 169 16.89 6.91 -22.81
C PRO A 169 16.50 7.22 -24.25
N LYS A 170 16.11 8.45 -24.55
CA LYS A 170 15.64 8.87 -25.88
C LYS A 170 14.41 8.08 -26.36
N ARG A 171 13.50 7.75 -25.43
CA ARG A 171 12.32 6.93 -25.67
C ARG A 171 11.08 7.53 -25.00
N ASN A 172 9.91 7.35 -25.62
CA ASN A 172 8.63 7.67 -25.00
C ASN A 172 8.15 6.49 -24.17
N ILE A 173 8.62 6.41 -22.92
CA ILE A 173 8.37 5.28 -22.02
C ILE A 173 6.88 5.11 -21.74
N VAL A 174 6.15 6.22 -21.55
CA VAL A 174 4.70 6.19 -21.30
C VAL A 174 3.97 5.55 -22.46
N GLU A 175 4.26 5.93 -23.71
CA GLU A 175 3.60 5.39 -24.90
C GLU A 175 3.91 3.92 -25.11
N GLU A 176 5.21 3.57 -25.09
CA GLU A 176 5.66 2.20 -25.36
C GLU A 176 5.10 1.21 -24.32
N LEU A 177 5.18 1.54 -23.03
CA LEU A 177 4.63 0.66 -21.99
C LEU A 177 3.12 0.59 -22.02
N THR A 178 2.43 1.73 -22.29
CA THR A 178 0.97 1.75 -22.39
C THR A 178 0.47 0.79 -23.46
N ASN A 179 1.12 0.79 -24.62
CA ASN A 179 0.77 -0.11 -25.74
C ASN A 179 0.98 -1.57 -25.33
N SER A 180 2.16 -1.91 -24.80
CA SER A 180 2.49 -3.29 -24.39
C SER A 180 1.55 -3.82 -23.29
N VAL A 181 1.24 -2.99 -22.28
CA VAL A 181 0.31 -3.36 -21.18
C VAL A 181 -1.09 -3.66 -21.73
N ARG A 182 -1.60 -2.80 -22.61
CA ARG A 182 -2.91 -2.98 -23.24
C ARG A 182 -2.96 -4.16 -24.19
N ASP A 183 -1.90 -4.42 -24.93
CA ASP A 183 -1.80 -5.58 -25.82
C ASP A 183 -1.83 -6.92 -25.06
N LYS A 184 -1.43 -6.92 -23.79
CA LYS A 184 -1.58 -8.08 -22.88
C LYS A 184 -2.96 -8.17 -22.23
N GLY A 185 -3.85 -7.22 -22.50
CA GLY A 185 -5.20 -7.16 -21.91
C GLY A 185 -5.24 -6.61 -20.49
N LEU A 186 -4.17 -5.97 -20.03
CA LEU A 186 -4.11 -5.30 -18.73
C LEU A 186 -4.60 -3.86 -18.85
N ARG A 187 -5.17 -3.30 -17.79
CA ARG A 187 -5.53 -1.90 -17.71
C ARG A 187 -4.30 -1.05 -17.39
N MET A 188 -4.22 0.15 -17.97
CA MET A 188 -3.09 1.05 -17.78
C MET A 188 -3.46 2.24 -16.91
N GLY A 189 -2.75 2.41 -15.80
CA GLY A 189 -2.82 3.54 -14.89
C GLY A 189 -1.56 4.38 -14.92
N PHE A 190 -1.69 5.65 -14.52
CA PHE A 190 -0.58 6.57 -14.40
C PHE A 190 -0.52 7.17 -13.00
N TYR A 191 0.69 7.22 -12.44
CA TYR A 191 1.00 8.09 -11.32
C TYR A 191 1.43 9.44 -11.87
N TYR A 192 0.93 10.49 -11.26
CA TYR A 192 1.28 11.87 -11.57
C TYR A 192 1.53 12.65 -10.28
N SER A 193 2.76 13.13 -10.10
CA SER A 193 3.08 14.04 -9.00
C SER A 193 2.42 15.40 -9.19
N LEU A 194 1.66 15.84 -8.20
CA LEU A 194 1.06 17.17 -8.17
C LEU A 194 2.12 18.26 -7.96
N PRO A 195 3.03 18.16 -6.97
CA PRO A 195 4.15 19.08 -6.82
C PRO A 195 5.31 18.74 -7.76
N GLU A 196 6.20 19.70 -7.97
CA GLU A 196 7.40 19.50 -8.77
C GLU A 196 8.57 20.31 -8.19
N TRP A 197 9.53 19.60 -7.60
CA TRP A 197 10.65 20.22 -6.86
C TRP A 197 11.62 20.99 -7.74
N THR A 198 11.62 20.73 -9.04
CA THR A 198 12.49 21.40 -10.02
C THR A 198 11.83 22.61 -10.70
N ASN A 199 10.51 22.79 -10.53
CA ASN A 199 9.77 23.84 -11.21
C ASN A 199 9.90 25.18 -10.46
N PRO A 200 10.37 26.26 -11.11
CA PRO A 200 10.55 27.55 -10.44
C PRO A 200 9.23 28.21 -10.01
N LEU A 201 8.10 27.82 -10.59
CA LEU A 201 6.77 28.29 -10.19
C LEU A 201 6.22 27.53 -8.96
N HIS A 202 6.83 26.39 -8.61
CA HIS A 202 6.44 25.59 -7.45
C HIS A 202 7.45 25.79 -6.33
N ILE A 203 7.13 26.69 -5.40
CA ILE A 203 7.97 26.94 -4.22
C ILE A 203 7.48 25.99 -3.10
N TRP A 204 8.08 24.81 -3.01
CA TRP A 204 7.72 23.82 -2.01
C TRP A 204 8.04 24.33 -0.59
N MET A 205 7.06 24.23 0.32
CA MET A 205 7.10 24.68 1.71
C MET A 205 7.23 26.21 1.95
N GLN A 206 6.98 27.04 0.97
CA GLN A 206 6.83 28.49 1.20
C GLN A 206 5.37 28.89 1.00
N ASP A 207 4.86 29.62 1.97
CA ASP A 207 3.56 30.27 2.14
C ASP A 207 2.36 29.70 1.34
N PRO A 208 1.31 29.19 2.04
CA PRO A 208 0.19 28.51 1.40
C PRO A 208 -0.73 29.39 0.57
N ASP A 209 -0.61 30.72 0.58
CA ASP A 209 -1.75 31.52 0.21
C ASP A 209 -1.86 31.99 -1.24
N ASP A 210 -0.81 32.20 -2.05
CA ASP A 210 -1.06 32.73 -3.41
C ASP A 210 -0.09 32.30 -4.52
N SER A 211 1.08 31.77 -4.21
CA SER A 211 2.12 31.53 -5.23
C SER A 211 1.90 30.29 -6.08
N ILE A 212 0.98 29.38 -5.68
CA ILE A 212 0.74 28.12 -6.39
C ILE A 212 -0.19 28.27 -7.60
N SER A 213 -0.96 29.37 -7.69
CA SER A 213 -1.97 29.51 -8.73
C SER A 213 -1.38 29.50 -10.15
N ASP A 214 -0.25 30.15 -10.36
CA ASP A 214 0.44 30.18 -11.66
C ASP A 214 0.99 28.80 -12.02
N TYR A 215 1.62 28.10 -11.05
CA TYR A 215 2.04 26.72 -11.24
C TYR A 215 0.87 25.82 -11.64
N VAL A 216 -0.24 25.90 -10.90
CA VAL A 216 -1.41 25.05 -11.13
C VAL A 216 -2.07 25.36 -12.47
N ASN A 217 -2.28 26.66 -12.79
CA ASN A 217 -3.07 27.07 -13.94
C ASN A 217 -2.30 27.00 -15.25
N ASP A 218 -1.04 27.45 -15.24
CA ASP A 218 -0.26 27.64 -16.45
C ASP A 218 0.65 26.45 -16.75
N TYR A 219 0.88 25.58 -15.76
CA TYR A 219 1.76 24.43 -15.92
C TYR A 219 1.10 23.09 -15.57
N MET A 220 0.70 22.85 -14.29
CA MET A 220 0.25 21.55 -13.83
C MET A 220 -1.03 21.07 -14.53
N VAL A 221 -2.08 21.90 -14.56
CA VAL A 221 -3.37 21.56 -15.19
C VAL A 221 -3.22 21.27 -16.69
N PRO A 222 -2.57 22.11 -17.50
CA PRO A 222 -2.42 21.82 -18.93
C PRO A 222 -1.50 20.61 -19.20
N GLN A 223 -0.44 20.39 -18.41
CA GLN A 223 0.41 19.20 -18.54
C GLN A 223 -0.35 17.92 -18.19
N PHE A 224 -1.12 17.93 -17.10
CA PHE A 224 -1.99 16.83 -16.71
C PHE A 224 -2.99 16.48 -17.83
N LYS A 225 -3.62 17.49 -18.42
CA LYS A 225 -4.56 17.30 -19.52
C LYS A 225 -3.88 16.73 -20.76
N GLU A 226 -2.70 17.23 -21.13
CA GLU A 226 -1.90 16.67 -22.22
C GLU A 226 -1.67 15.18 -22.05
N LEU A 227 -1.25 14.74 -20.86
CA LEU A 227 -1.01 13.34 -20.53
C LEU A 227 -2.28 12.49 -20.69
N VAL A 228 -3.38 12.93 -20.08
CA VAL A 228 -4.66 12.22 -20.11
C VAL A 228 -5.27 12.15 -21.52
N GLU A 229 -5.30 13.26 -22.25
CA GLU A 229 -5.86 13.32 -23.61
C GLU A 229 -5.10 12.38 -24.56
N ARG A 230 -3.80 12.30 -24.39
CA ARG A 230 -2.92 11.56 -25.27
C ARG A 230 -2.99 10.04 -25.05
N TYR A 231 -3.05 9.62 -23.79
CA TYR A 231 -2.93 8.19 -23.45
C TYR A 231 -4.17 7.57 -22.82
N LYS A 232 -5.11 8.37 -22.31
CA LYS A 232 -6.39 7.94 -21.72
C LYS A 232 -6.22 6.80 -20.71
N PRO A 233 -5.50 7.02 -19.60
CA PRO A 233 -5.30 5.97 -18.61
C PRO A 233 -6.62 5.56 -17.95
N ASP A 234 -6.75 4.28 -17.60
CA ASP A 234 -7.91 3.74 -16.87
C ASP A 234 -7.91 4.18 -15.40
N LEU A 235 -6.72 4.40 -14.82
CA LEU A 235 -6.52 4.79 -13.43
C LEU A 235 -5.54 5.96 -13.35
N LEU A 236 -5.84 6.93 -12.48
CA LEU A 236 -4.91 7.97 -12.10
C LEU A 236 -4.59 7.88 -10.62
N PHE A 237 -3.30 7.81 -10.33
CA PHE A 237 -2.72 7.86 -9.00
C PHE A 237 -1.98 9.18 -8.85
N SER A 238 -2.60 10.17 -8.20
CA SER A 238 -1.95 11.42 -7.84
C SER A 238 -1.20 11.28 -6.52
N ASP A 239 -0.21 12.13 -6.30
CA ASP A 239 0.59 12.13 -5.08
C ASP A 239 1.19 13.51 -4.81
N GLY A 240 1.67 13.72 -3.56
CA GLY A 240 2.22 15.00 -3.14
C GLY A 240 1.16 16.01 -2.70
N ASP A 241 0.09 15.52 -2.10
CA ASP A 241 -1.07 16.28 -1.65
C ASP A 241 -0.91 16.91 -0.24
N TRP A 242 0.32 16.96 0.29
CA TRP A 242 0.58 17.27 1.71
C TRP A 242 0.40 18.75 2.08
N ASN A 243 0.74 19.67 1.19
CA ASN A 243 0.88 21.11 1.53
C ASN A 243 -0.26 21.97 1.02
N ASN A 244 -0.96 21.54 -0.03
CA ASN A 244 -1.99 22.32 -0.69
C ASN A 244 -3.38 21.73 -0.53
N THR A 245 -4.40 22.58 -0.48
CA THR A 245 -5.78 22.11 -0.46
C THR A 245 -6.20 21.60 -1.84
N ALA A 246 -7.21 20.72 -1.84
CA ALA A 246 -7.80 20.23 -3.07
C ALA A 246 -8.38 21.34 -3.96
N GLU A 247 -8.83 22.44 -3.35
CA GLU A 247 -9.33 23.64 -4.04
C GLU A 247 -8.19 24.40 -4.72
N GLN A 248 -7.06 24.61 -4.04
CA GLN A 248 -5.86 25.24 -4.62
C GLN A 248 -5.33 24.45 -5.81
N LEU A 249 -5.36 23.10 -5.72
CA LEU A 249 -4.96 22.18 -6.79
C LEU A 249 -6.03 22.00 -7.87
N ARG A 250 -7.21 22.61 -7.73
CA ARG A 250 -8.37 22.44 -8.62
C ARG A 250 -8.80 20.97 -8.80
N SER A 251 -8.63 20.17 -7.79
CA SER A 251 -8.81 18.73 -7.84
C SER A 251 -10.23 18.29 -8.24
N PRO A 252 -11.33 18.86 -7.72
CA PRO A 252 -12.66 18.51 -8.20
C PRO A 252 -12.86 18.71 -9.70
N TYR A 253 -12.25 19.78 -10.24
CA TYR A 253 -12.30 20.07 -11.67
C TYR A 253 -11.47 19.05 -12.49
N LEU A 254 -10.24 18.77 -12.08
CA LEU A 254 -9.37 17.81 -12.77
C LEU A 254 -9.97 16.39 -12.78
N ILE A 255 -10.48 15.93 -11.64
CA ILE A 255 -11.10 14.62 -11.51
C ILE A 255 -12.36 14.53 -12.38
N SER A 256 -13.22 15.54 -12.32
CA SER A 256 -14.42 15.61 -13.16
C SER A 256 -14.06 15.60 -14.65
N TRP A 257 -13.10 16.43 -15.05
CA TRP A 257 -12.64 16.51 -16.44
C TRP A 257 -12.05 15.18 -16.91
N TYR A 258 -11.25 14.53 -16.07
CA TYR A 258 -10.69 13.21 -16.36
C TYR A 258 -11.78 12.17 -16.59
N TYR A 259 -12.76 12.06 -15.71
CA TYR A 259 -13.86 11.13 -15.85
C TYR A 259 -14.69 11.36 -17.11
N ASN A 260 -14.94 12.63 -17.44
CA ASN A 260 -15.69 12.99 -18.65
C ASN A 260 -14.87 12.76 -19.94
N THR A 261 -13.55 12.77 -19.86
CA THR A 261 -12.65 12.54 -21.02
C THR A 261 -12.40 11.05 -21.27
N VAL A 262 -12.24 10.24 -20.22
CA VAL A 262 -11.89 8.83 -20.35
C VAL A 262 -13.12 7.92 -20.33
N GLY A 263 -14.10 8.23 -19.48
CA GLY A 263 -15.37 7.50 -19.44
C GLY A 263 -15.67 6.80 -18.10
N PRO A 264 -16.67 5.90 -18.09
CA PRO A 264 -17.22 5.35 -16.87
C PRO A 264 -16.29 4.39 -16.13
N ASP A 265 -15.32 3.81 -16.81
CA ASP A 265 -14.35 2.88 -16.22
C ASP A 265 -13.16 3.59 -15.56
N ALA A 266 -13.04 4.91 -15.72
CA ALA A 266 -11.97 5.70 -15.13
C ALA A 266 -12.07 5.75 -13.60
N ILE A 267 -10.92 5.71 -12.91
CA ILE A 267 -10.85 5.78 -11.44
C ILE A 267 -9.66 6.62 -11.00
N VAL A 268 -9.79 7.29 -9.87
CA VAL A 268 -8.71 8.03 -9.21
C VAL A 268 -8.52 7.57 -7.76
N ASN A 269 -7.29 7.72 -7.24
CA ASN A 269 -7.00 7.55 -5.81
C ASN A 269 -7.47 8.78 -5.00
N ASN A 270 -7.21 8.78 -3.70
CA ASN A 270 -7.66 9.83 -2.77
C ASN A 270 -6.60 10.90 -2.46
N ARG A 271 -5.43 10.94 -3.16
CA ARG A 271 -4.33 11.88 -2.89
C ARG A 271 -4.38 13.10 -3.84
N TRP A 272 -5.34 14.01 -3.64
CA TRP A 272 -5.56 15.18 -4.52
C TRP A 272 -5.52 16.53 -3.79
N GLY A 273 -4.81 16.61 -2.67
CA GLY A 273 -4.71 17.77 -1.81
C GLY A 273 -5.49 17.63 -0.51
N ASN A 274 -5.12 18.44 0.47
CA ASN A 274 -5.80 18.46 1.77
C ASN A 274 -7.29 18.72 1.59
N GLY A 275 -8.12 17.90 2.24
CA GLY A 275 -9.57 18.01 2.15
C GLY A 275 -10.20 17.27 0.95
N THR A 276 -9.45 16.44 0.24
CA THR A 276 -9.99 15.51 -0.77
C THR A 276 -11.09 14.63 -0.18
N LYS A 277 -12.23 14.50 -0.89
CA LYS A 277 -13.40 13.75 -0.44
C LYS A 277 -13.82 12.65 -1.41
N HIS A 278 -12.98 12.32 -2.38
CA HIS A 278 -13.26 11.32 -3.42
C HIS A 278 -11.99 10.56 -3.80
N GLY A 279 -12.16 9.33 -4.28
CA GLY A 279 -11.09 8.45 -4.73
C GLY A 279 -11.01 7.17 -3.91
N PHE A 280 -10.41 6.13 -4.49
CA PHE A 280 -10.11 4.92 -3.73
C PHE A 280 -8.97 5.19 -2.73
N LEU A 281 -9.03 4.52 -1.58
CA LEU A 281 -8.04 4.76 -0.52
C LEU A 281 -6.74 4.01 -0.82
N THR A 282 -5.63 4.63 -0.47
CA THR A 282 -4.28 4.11 -0.74
C THR A 282 -3.45 4.06 0.54
N PRO A 283 -3.76 3.13 1.48
CA PRO A 283 -2.87 2.88 2.60
C PRO A 283 -1.50 2.50 2.06
N GLU A 284 -0.45 2.93 2.74
CA GLU A 284 0.93 2.73 2.33
C GLU A 284 1.66 1.97 3.42
N TYR A 285 2.25 0.80 3.09
CA TYR A 285 2.94 -0.08 4.05
C TYR A 285 2.15 -0.34 5.33
N SER A 286 0.87 -0.64 5.22
CA SER A 286 -0.01 -0.84 6.38
C SER A 286 -0.72 -2.20 6.34
N ALA A 287 -1.37 -2.57 7.45
CA ALA A 287 -2.16 -3.80 7.52
C ALA A 287 -3.49 -3.73 6.75
N GLY A 288 -3.73 -2.64 6.03
CA GLY A 288 -4.96 -2.40 5.26
C GLY A 288 -6.07 -1.73 6.07
N ILE A 289 -7.21 -1.58 5.42
CA ILE A 289 -8.40 -0.91 5.98
C ILE A 289 -9.55 -1.92 6.05
N ALA A 290 -10.07 -2.17 7.25
CA ALA A 290 -11.20 -3.06 7.41
C ALA A 290 -12.55 -2.36 7.18
N ASN A 291 -13.52 -3.08 6.58
CA ASN A 291 -14.94 -2.72 6.52
C ASN A 291 -15.25 -1.31 6.00
N THR A 292 -14.71 -0.96 4.82
CA THR A 292 -15.07 0.28 4.14
C THR A 292 -15.87 0.03 2.87
N GLU A 293 -16.85 0.88 2.59
CA GLU A 293 -17.60 0.89 1.33
C GLU A 293 -16.75 1.50 0.18
N ILE A 294 -15.77 2.33 0.52
CA ILE A 294 -14.83 2.92 -0.42
C ILE A 294 -13.81 1.84 -0.80
N PRO A 295 -13.61 1.56 -2.11
CA PRO A 295 -12.57 0.63 -2.52
C PRO A 295 -11.20 1.14 -2.11
N TRP A 296 -10.30 0.22 -1.81
CA TRP A 296 -8.94 0.55 -1.44
C TRP A 296 -7.94 -0.48 -1.97
N ALA A 297 -6.71 -0.04 -2.16
CA ALA A 297 -5.59 -0.91 -2.45
C ALA A 297 -4.36 -0.39 -1.71
N GLU A 298 -3.74 -1.24 -0.93
CA GLU A 298 -2.44 -0.91 -0.34
C GLU A 298 -1.41 -0.71 -1.45
N CYS A 299 -0.59 0.33 -1.34
CA CYS A 299 0.58 0.50 -2.19
C CYS A 299 1.86 0.29 -1.37
N ARG A 300 2.72 -0.62 -1.84
CA ARG A 300 3.99 -0.92 -1.19
C ARG A 300 5.03 -1.49 -2.14
N GLY A 301 6.31 -1.36 -1.77
CA GLY A 301 7.41 -2.11 -2.35
C GLY A 301 7.44 -3.56 -1.85
N LEU A 302 8.23 -4.37 -2.52
CA LEU A 302 8.61 -5.71 -2.03
C LEU A 302 9.60 -5.63 -0.87
N GLY A 303 10.39 -4.56 -0.81
CA GLY A 303 11.20 -4.12 0.31
C GLY A 303 10.63 -2.81 0.88
N SER A 304 11.49 -1.98 1.47
CA SER A 304 11.11 -0.73 2.15
C SER A 304 11.03 0.48 1.21
N SER A 305 11.52 0.38 -0.03
CA SER A 305 11.59 1.48 -1.01
C SER A 305 10.70 1.23 -2.22
N PHE A 306 10.11 2.28 -2.79
CA PHE A 306 9.45 2.18 -4.10
C PHE A 306 10.46 2.25 -5.24
N GLY A 307 11.24 3.32 -5.37
CA GLY A 307 12.36 3.37 -6.29
C GLY A 307 13.50 2.48 -5.83
N LEU A 308 14.25 1.91 -6.77
CA LEU A 308 15.35 1.01 -6.44
C LEU A 308 16.32 1.64 -5.42
N ASN A 309 16.55 0.93 -4.33
CA ASN A 309 17.52 1.29 -3.30
C ASN A 309 18.56 0.16 -3.13
N ARG A 310 19.78 0.37 -3.63
CA ARG A 310 20.87 -0.63 -3.52
C ARG A 310 21.43 -0.76 -2.10
N ASN A 311 21.05 0.13 -1.21
CA ASN A 311 21.49 0.12 0.19
C ASN A 311 20.51 -0.64 1.10
N GLU A 312 19.41 -1.12 0.55
CA GLU A 312 18.41 -1.90 1.26
C GLU A 312 18.93 -3.31 1.55
N ASP A 313 18.67 -3.81 2.73
CA ASP A 313 19.03 -5.18 3.10
C ASP A 313 18.06 -6.18 2.45
N LEU A 314 18.57 -7.31 1.99
CA LEU A 314 17.73 -8.34 1.37
C LEU A 314 16.71 -8.95 2.35
N ASP A 315 17.02 -8.93 3.64
CA ASP A 315 16.12 -9.41 4.70
C ASP A 315 14.86 -8.52 4.86
N ASN A 316 14.88 -7.30 4.30
CA ASN A 316 13.71 -6.42 4.27
C ASN A 316 12.74 -6.77 3.14
N TYR A 317 13.16 -7.60 2.17
CA TYR A 317 12.27 -8.08 1.13
C TYR A 317 11.36 -9.19 1.65
N MET A 318 10.06 -9.04 1.42
CA MET A 318 9.10 -10.08 1.75
C MET A 318 9.48 -11.42 1.10
N THR A 319 9.37 -12.50 1.85
CA THR A 319 9.44 -13.85 1.29
C THR A 319 8.19 -14.14 0.43
N ASP A 320 8.22 -15.20 -0.37
CA ASP A 320 7.06 -15.62 -1.17
C ASP A 320 5.84 -15.86 -0.28
N LYS A 321 6.04 -16.52 0.87
CA LYS A 321 4.99 -16.81 1.85
C LYS A 321 4.41 -15.53 2.45
N GLU A 322 5.25 -14.61 2.90
CA GLU A 322 4.81 -13.33 3.47
C GLU A 322 4.03 -12.50 2.46
N LEU A 323 4.53 -12.38 1.22
CA LEU A 323 3.84 -11.64 0.16
C LEU A 323 2.44 -12.20 -0.13
N ILE A 324 2.35 -13.53 -0.30
CA ILE A 324 1.09 -14.19 -0.65
C ILE A 324 0.09 -14.10 0.51
N GLN A 325 0.54 -14.35 1.74
CA GLN A 325 -0.32 -14.28 2.92
C GLN A 325 -0.80 -12.86 3.18
N HIS A 326 0.10 -11.87 3.06
CA HIS A 326 -0.27 -10.46 3.17
C HIS A 326 -1.30 -10.06 2.11
N PHE A 327 -1.08 -10.44 0.85
CA PHE A 327 -2.04 -10.17 -0.23
C PHE A 327 -3.42 -10.80 0.04
N VAL A 328 -3.45 -12.04 0.54
CA VAL A 328 -4.70 -12.72 0.93
C VAL A 328 -5.43 -11.96 2.04
N GLU A 329 -4.70 -11.47 3.05
CA GLU A 329 -5.30 -10.67 4.13
C GLU A 329 -5.94 -9.38 3.60
N LEU A 330 -5.25 -8.66 2.72
CA LEU A 330 -5.79 -7.45 2.10
C LEU A 330 -7.09 -7.74 1.35
N VAL A 331 -7.11 -8.81 0.54
CA VAL A 331 -8.29 -9.21 -0.24
C VAL A 331 -9.44 -9.64 0.67
N ALA A 332 -9.17 -10.44 1.71
CA ALA A 332 -10.17 -10.87 2.67
C ALA A 332 -10.79 -9.69 3.44
N ASN A 333 -10.03 -8.63 3.69
CA ASN A 333 -10.52 -7.38 4.27
C ASN A 333 -11.20 -6.43 3.26
N GLY A 334 -11.37 -6.84 1.99
CA GLY A 334 -12.10 -6.11 0.96
C GLY A 334 -11.26 -5.17 0.11
N GLY A 335 -9.96 -5.18 0.28
CA GLY A 335 -9.01 -4.38 -0.48
C GLY A 335 -8.34 -5.11 -1.63
N GLY A 336 -7.24 -4.52 -2.06
CA GLY A 336 -6.32 -5.04 -3.06
C GLY A 336 -4.89 -4.61 -2.76
N LEU A 337 -3.98 -5.02 -3.64
CA LEU A 337 -2.57 -4.68 -3.57
C LEU A 337 -2.12 -4.02 -4.87
N THR A 338 -1.44 -2.88 -4.78
CA THR A 338 -0.70 -2.26 -5.87
C THR A 338 0.79 -2.44 -5.54
N LEU A 339 1.34 -3.58 -5.98
CA LEU A 339 2.69 -4.05 -5.65
C LEU A 339 3.72 -3.35 -6.52
N ASN A 340 4.68 -2.68 -5.91
CA ASN A 340 5.67 -1.89 -6.63
C ASN A 340 6.92 -2.67 -7.01
N VAL A 341 7.42 -2.37 -8.21
CA VAL A 341 8.77 -2.75 -8.67
C VAL A 341 9.61 -1.50 -8.91
N GLY A 342 10.89 -1.58 -8.55
CA GLY A 342 11.89 -0.52 -8.77
C GLY A 342 12.97 -1.00 -9.74
N PRO A 343 12.86 -0.73 -11.06
CA PRO A 343 13.83 -1.18 -12.05
C PRO A 343 15.19 -0.47 -11.94
N TYR A 344 16.26 -1.15 -12.40
CA TYR A 344 17.56 -0.55 -12.66
C TYR A 344 17.49 0.47 -13.80
N ALA A 345 18.50 1.33 -13.89
CA ALA A 345 18.58 2.34 -14.96
C ALA A 345 18.68 1.71 -16.37
N ASP A 346 19.18 0.49 -16.50
CA ASP A 346 19.23 -0.25 -17.76
C ASP A 346 17.89 -0.81 -18.22
N GLY A 347 16.86 -0.79 -17.34
CA GLY A 347 15.53 -1.31 -17.60
C GLY A 347 15.28 -2.74 -17.12
N THR A 348 16.25 -3.35 -16.43
CA THR A 348 16.02 -4.66 -15.82
C THR A 348 15.33 -4.54 -14.46
N ILE A 349 14.40 -5.42 -14.18
CA ILE A 349 13.78 -5.53 -12.83
C ILE A 349 14.72 -6.42 -11.97
N PRO A 350 15.02 -6.04 -10.71
CA PRO A 350 15.85 -6.84 -9.82
C PRO A 350 15.38 -8.30 -9.71
N LEU A 351 16.33 -9.24 -9.74
CA LEU A 351 16.01 -10.68 -9.76
C LEU A 351 15.11 -11.10 -8.60
N ILE A 352 15.38 -10.58 -7.40
CA ILE A 352 14.55 -10.88 -6.21
C ILE A 352 13.08 -10.43 -6.42
N GLN A 353 12.86 -9.29 -7.08
CA GLN A 353 11.51 -8.81 -7.39
C GLN A 353 10.84 -9.71 -8.45
N GLN A 354 11.58 -10.13 -9.49
CA GLN A 354 11.08 -11.07 -10.49
C GLN A 354 10.68 -12.42 -9.86
N GLU A 355 11.48 -12.94 -8.93
CA GLU A 355 11.18 -14.19 -8.22
C GLU A 355 9.90 -14.09 -7.40
N ARG A 356 9.70 -13.00 -6.67
CA ARG A 356 8.47 -12.74 -5.90
C ARG A 356 7.23 -12.64 -6.80
N LEU A 357 7.36 -11.92 -7.93
CA LEU A 357 6.28 -11.85 -8.92
C LEU A 357 5.93 -13.21 -9.49
N ARG A 358 6.92 -14.03 -9.81
CA ARG A 358 6.71 -15.40 -10.31
C ARG A 358 6.04 -16.30 -9.27
N ALA A 359 6.49 -16.23 -8.02
CA ALA A 359 5.89 -17.02 -6.93
C ALA A 359 4.42 -16.63 -6.70
N LEU A 360 4.11 -15.33 -6.72
CA LEU A 360 2.73 -14.84 -6.63
C LEU A 360 1.88 -15.32 -7.81
N GLY A 361 2.41 -15.23 -9.04
CA GLY A 361 1.73 -15.69 -10.25
C GLY A 361 1.45 -17.19 -10.23
N ASN A 362 2.43 -18.01 -9.87
CA ASN A 362 2.26 -19.47 -9.76
C ASN A 362 1.17 -19.83 -8.73
N TRP A 363 1.14 -19.13 -7.61
CA TRP A 363 0.09 -19.35 -6.61
C TRP A 363 -1.29 -18.93 -7.11
N LEU A 364 -1.37 -17.78 -7.83
CA LEU A 364 -2.62 -17.26 -8.37
C LEU A 364 -3.16 -18.08 -9.57
N GLU A 365 -2.30 -18.75 -10.33
CA GLU A 365 -2.73 -19.66 -11.39
C GLU A 365 -3.62 -20.78 -10.82
N ILE A 366 -3.31 -21.27 -9.62
CA ILE A 366 -4.07 -22.30 -8.92
C ILE A 366 -5.25 -21.71 -8.15
N ASN A 367 -5.03 -20.61 -7.43
CA ASN A 367 -5.91 -20.12 -6.39
C ASN A 367 -6.64 -18.82 -6.72
N GLY A 368 -6.47 -18.28 -7.94
CA GLY A 368 -6.99 -16.97 -8.33
C GLY A 368 -8.50 -16.83 -8.25
N GLU A 369 -9.26 -17.94 -8.34
CA GLU A 369 -10.71 -17.91 -8.18
C GLU A 369 -11.16 -17.49 -6.77
N ALA A 370 -10.33 -17.75 -5.76
CA ALA A 370 -10.54 -17.34 -4.37
C ALA A 370 -10.14 -15.87 -4.09
N ILE A 371 -9.61 -15.19 -5.10
CA ILE A 371 -9.08 -13.83 -5.02
C ILE A 371 -9.89 -12.87 -5.89
N TYR A 372 -9.88 -13.08 -7.22
CA TYR A 372 -10.49 -12.15 -8.18
C TYR A 372 -12.01 -12.15 -8.13
N GLY A 373 -12.61 -10.95 -8.04
CA GLY A 373 -14.04 -10.77 -7.98
C GLY A 373 -14.69 -11.26 -6.69
N THR A 374 -13.90 -11.53 -5.64
CA THR A 374 -14.41 -11.92 -4.33
C THR A 374 -14.76 -10.72 -3.47
N ILE A 375 -15.62 -10.95 -2.49
CA ILE A 375 -15.98 -10.01 -1.44
C ILE A 375 -15.57 -10.57 -0.07
N PRO A 376 -15.40 -9.70 0.95
CA PRO A 376 -15.12 -10.12 2.31
C PRO A 376 -16.24 -10.99 2.88
N TYR A 377 -15.85 -11.96 3.70
CA TYR A 377 -16.76 -12.61 4.62
C TYR A 377 -16.95 -11.76 5.89
N GLU A 378 -18.02 -12.01 6.67
CA GLU A 378 -18.33 -11.30 7.92
C GLU A 378 -17.16 -11.32 8.93
N ILE A 379 -16.47 -12.47 9.00
CA ILE A 379 -15.20 -12.63 9.74
C ILE A 379 -14.12 -12.84 8.68
N PRO A 380 -13.40 -11.77 8.26
CA PRO A 380 -12.48 -11.89 7.13
C PRO A 380 -11.29 -12.81 7.39
N CYS A 381 -10.75 -12.80 8.61
CA CYS A 381 -9.63 -13.64 9.00
C CYS A 381 -9.77 -14.12 10.45
N GLN A 382 -9.20 -15.28 10.75
CA GLN A 382 -9.03 -15.78 12.11
C GLN A 382 -7.56 -15.66 12.51
N ARG A 383 -7.35 -15.22 13.77
CA ARG A 383 -6.03 -15.00 14.33
C ARG A 383 -5.81 -15.80 15.59
N GLU A 384 -4.56 -16.15 15.84
CA GLU A 384 -4.09 -16.78 17.06
C GLU A 384 -3.15 -15.87 17.81
N ARG A 385 -3.33 -15.79 19.14
CA ARG A 385 -2.42 -15.03 20.00
C ARG A 385 -1.08 -15.74 20.10
N CYS A 386 -0.04 -15.10 19.62
CA CYS A 386 1.33 -15.58 19.71
C CYS A 386 2.10 -14.83 20.80
N VAL A 387 3.09 -15.50 21.36
CA VAL A 387 4.04 -14.90 22.31
C VAL A 387 5.43 -15.46 22.08
N THR A 388 6.43 -14.60 22.12
CA THR A 388 7.84 -15.02 22.12
C THR A 388 8.66 -14.13 23.06
N GLN A 389 9.84 -14.63 23.42
CA GLN A 389 10.76 -13.89 24.30
C GLN A 389 11.55 -12.87 23.48
N MET A 390 11.60 -11.63 23.95
CA MET A 390 12.54 -10.65 23.43
C MET A 390 13.96 -10.98 23.90
N PRO A 391 14.99 -10.71 23.08
CA PRO A 391 16.37 -10.71 23.56
C PRO A 391 16.53 -9.74 24.74
N SER A 392 17.24 -10.17 25.80
CA SER A 392 17.52 -9.27 26.93
C SER A 392 18.31 -8.07 26.47
N SER A 393 17.95 -6.89 26.95
CA SER A 393 18.62 -5.62 26.64
C SER A 393 19.07 -4.90 27.90
N LYS A 394 20.11 -4.08 27.78
CA LYS A 394 20.54 -3.16 28.86
C LYS A 394 19.77 -1.85 28.89
N THR A 395 19.07 -1.54 27.79
CA THR A 395 18.31 -0.30 27.62
C THR A 395 16.99 -0.60 26.93
N ILE A 396 16.00 0.28 27.12
CA ILE A 396 14.83 0.38 26.27
C ILE A 396 15.00 1.66 25.46
N ASP A 397 15.64 1.54 24.30
CA ASP A 397 15.90 2.62 23.33
C ASP A 397 15.98 1.95 21.96
N PHE A 398 14.80 1.72 21.33
CA PHE A 398 14.65 0.97 20.11
C PHE A 398 13.97 1.84 19.05
N ASP A 399 14.46 1.72 17.84
CA ASP A 399 13.88 2.29 16.65
C ASP A 399 13.89 1.20 15.56
N TRP A 400 12.73 0.57 15.34
CA TRP A 400 12.55 -0.47 14.32
C TRP A 400 12.09 0.12 12.99
N VAL A 401 11.77 1.42 12.97
CA VAL A 401 11.21 2.11 11.82
C VAL A 401 9.96 1.35 11.34
N ARG A 402 10.00 0.66 10.20
CA ARG A 402 8.89 -0.14 9.65
C ARG A 402 9.15 -1.65 9.71
N ASN A 403 10.11 -2.07 10.52
CA ASN A 403 10.48 -3.47 10.64
C ASN A 403 9.89 -4.10 11.90
N ALA A 404 9.66 -5.41 11.83
CA ALA A 404 9.31 -6.18 13.02
C ALA A 404 10.48 -6.23 14.03
N PRO A 405 10.20 -6.22 15.34
CA PRO A 405 11.24 -6.39 16.37
C PRO A 405 12.01 -7.71 16.26
N LEU A 406 11.36 -8.75 15.72
CA LEU A 406 11.91 -10.09 15.50
C LEU A 406 11.34 -10.67 14.19
N ARG A 407 12.11 -11.52 13.52
CA ARG A 407 11.80 -12.06 12.19
C ARG A 407 10.42 -12.72 12.02
N ASN A 408 9.83 -13.27 13.06
CA ASN A 408 8.55 -14.00 12.97
C ASN A 408 7.40 -13.27 13.65
N VAL A 409 7.60 -12.00 13.97
CA VAL A 409 6.60 -11.12 14.56
C VAL A 409 5.99 -10.25 13.47
N SER A 410 4.75 -9.84 13.65
CA SER A 410 4.13 -8.84 12.78
C SER A 410 4.91 -7.52 12.82
N THR A 411 4.96 -6.79 11.71
CA THR A 411 5.50 -5.42 11.66
C THR A 411 4.64 -4.44 12.43
N ASP A 412 3.34 -4.69 12.44
CA ASP A 412 2.32 -3.86 13.08
C ASP A 412 1.47 -4.69 14.05
N HIS A 413 0.71 -4.03 14.92
CA HIS A 413 -0.21 -4.64 15.88
C HIS A 413 0.44 -5.64 16.83
N PHE A 414 1.59 -5.28 17.39
CA PHE A 414 2.24 -6.05 18.45
C PHE A 414 2.32 -5.26 19.76
N THR A 415 2.53 -5.99 20.85
CA THR A 415 2.74 -5.41 22.17
C THR A 415 3.99 -6.01 22.77
N ILE A 416 4.88 -5.18 23.33
CA ILE A 416 6.05 -5.66 24.07
C ILE A 416 5.91 -5.27 25.53
N HIS A 417 6.16 -6.22 26.41
CA HIS A 417 6.31 -5.97 27.83
C HIS A 417 7.75 -6.24 28.26
N TRP A 418 8.34 -5.33 28.98
CA TRP A 418 9.64 -5.51 29.63
C TRP A 418 9.49 -5.36 31.13
N ASP A 419 10.26 -6.12 31.88
CA ASP A 419 10.49 -5.94 33.30
C ASP A 419 11.97 -5.71 33.58
N GLY A 420 12.28 -4.88 34.58
CA GLY A 420 13.63 -4.59 34.95
C GLY A 420 13.75 -3.88 36.31
N ASP A 421 14.81 -4.21 37.03
CA ASP A 421 15.17 -3.60 38.30
C ASP A 421 16.25 -2.54 38.04
N VAL A 422 15.88 -1.26 38.13
CA VAL A 422 16.81 -0.14 37.95
C VAL A 422 17.53 0.15 39.24
N VAL A 423 18.85 -0.03 39.25
CA VAL A 423 19.70 0.32 40.42
C VAL A 423 20.15 1.77 40.31
N ILE A 424 19.85 2.58 41.31
CA ILE A 424 20.19 4.02 41.31
C ILE A 424 21.69 4.20 41.55
N PRO A 425 22.42 4.83 40.59
CA PRO A 425 23.87 4.93 40.67
C PRO A 425 24.36 5.99 41.69
N GLU A 426 23.61 7.06 41.90
CA GLU A 426 23.97 8.20 42.72
C GLU A 426 22.73 8.87 43.31
N ASP A 427 22.91 9.64 44.40
CA ASP A 427 21.85 10.51 44.91
C ASP A 427 21.57 11.65 43.93
N GLY A 428 20.30 12.05 43.78
CA GLY A 428 19.96 13.19 42.94
C GLY A 428 18.48 13.29 42.60
N GLU A 429 18.18 14.33 41.84
CA GLU A 429 16.86 14.50 41.20
C GLU A 429 16.91 13.98 39.76
N TYR A 430 16.10 12.98 39.49
CA TYR A 430 16.05 12.31 38.21
C TYR A 430 14.75 12.66 37.47
N THR A 431 14.89 13.20 36.27
CA THR A 431 13.76 13.39 35.34
C THR A 431 13.71 12.19 34.42
N LEU A 432 12.69 11.35 34.53
CA LEU A 432 12.43 10.23 33.63
C LEU A 432 11.56 10.70 32.47
N THR A 433 11.92 10.29 31.27
CA THR A 433 11.21 10.63 30.03
C THR A 433 10.92 9.38 29.22
N LEU A 434 9.66 9.22 28.81
CA LEU A 434 9.15 8.18 27.92
C LEU A 434 8.75 8.81 26.59
N THR A 435 9.24 8.26 25.49
CA THR A 435 8.78 8.57 24.13
C THR A 435 8.52 7.27 23.37
N ALA A 436 7.54 7.27 22.48
CA ALA A 436 7.25 6.11 21.64
C ALA A 436 6.60 6.57 20.34
N ASP A 437 6.67 5.74 19.33
CA ASP A 437 5.69 5.77 18.26
C ASP A 437 4.52 4.89 18.68
N ASP A 438 3.28 5.38 18.54
CA ASP A 438 2.02 4.93 19.11
C ASP A 438 1.89 5.06 20.62
N LYS A 439 1.87 3.99 21.42
CA LYS A 439 1.56 4.08 22.83
C LYS A 439 2.57 3.33 23.69
N ALA A 440 2.95 3.97 24.80
CA ALA A 440 3.77 3.31 25.79
C ALA A 440 3.34 3.69 27.21
N PHE A 441 3.58 2.77 28.12
CA PHE A 441 3.28 2.92 29.55
C PHE A 441 4.47 2.42 30.36
N VAL A 442 4.77 3.12 31.45
CA VAL A 442 5.67 2.63 32.48
C VAL A 442 4.90 2.51 33.78
N TYR A 443 5.03 1.38 34.42
CA TYR A 443 4.44 1.08 35.71
C TYR A 443 5.54 0.93 36.74
N ARG A 444 5.28 1.40 37.94
CA ARG A 444 6.15 1.16 39.11
C ARG A 444 5.42 0.38 40.18
N GLU A 445 6.16 -0.40 40.95
CA GLU A 445 5.60 -1.08 42.12
C GLU A 445 5.44 -0.08 43.29
N THR A 446 4.24 -0.05 43.85
CA THR A 446 3.96 0.74 45.07
C THR A 446 4.39 0.02 46.33
N THR A 447 4.49 0.74 47.47
CA THR A 447 4.79 0.17 48.79
C THR A 447 3.84 -0.97 49.20
N ASN A 448 2.65 -1.03 48.61
CA ASN A 448 1.66 -2.09 48.85
C ASN A 448 1.77 -3.24 47.83
N LYS A 449 2.86 -3.37 47.11
CA LYS A 449 3.10 -4.37 46.05
C LYS A 449 2.02 -4.35 44.96
N LYS A 450 1.52 -3.20 44.60
CA LYS A 450 0.63 -2.96 43.46
C LYS A 450 1.34 -2.18 42.39
N TRP A 451 1.12 -2.52 41.14
CA TRP A 451 1.62 -1.75 40.01
C TRP A 451 0.68 -0.60 39.71
N GLU A 452 1.23 0.60 39.56
CA GLU A 452 0.49 1.80 39.13
C GLU A 452 1.15 2.42 37.92
N THR A 453 0.35 3.00 37.02
CA THR A 453 0.85 3.73 35.87
C THR A 453 1.65 4.93 36.34
N PHE A 454 2.88 4.98 35.93
CA PHE A 454 3.87 5.95 36.38
C PHE A 454 4.22 6.96 35.29
N LEU A 455 4.45 6.47 34.03
CA LEU A 455 4.56 7.29 32.83
C LEU A 455 3.60 6.77 31.78
N ARG A 456 3.18 7.68 30.89
CA ARG A 456 2.29 7.37 29.77
C ARG A 456 2.63 8.25 28.57
N TYR A 457 2.73 7.64 27.41
CA TYR A 457 2.86 8.32 26.13
C TYR A 457 1.78 7.82 25.16
N ASN A 458 1.24 8.72 24.32
CA ASN A 458 0.34 8.39 23.23
C ASN A 458 0.56 9.39 22.08
N LYS A 459 1.07 8.90 20.95
CA LYS A 459 1.33 9.67 19.72
C LYS A 459 0.11 10.45 19.22
N ASP A 460 -1.09 9.89 19.36
CA ASP A 460 -2.34 10.51 18.89
C ASP A 460 -2.77 11.73 19.72
N THR A 461 -2.09 12.04 20.82
CA THR A 461 -2.40 13.20 21.67
C THR A 461 -1.40 14.33 21.42
N LEU A 462 -1.92 15.55 21.16
CA LEU A 462 -1.10 16.75 20.95
C LEU A 462 -0.21 17.09 22.15
N GLU A 463 -0.62 16.70 23.35
CA GLU A 463 0.14 16.91 24.60
C GLU A 463 0.23 15.60 25.39
N ASN A 464 1.45 15.24 25.78
CA ASN A 464 1.72 14.07 26.63
C ASN A 464 2.24 14.49 28.03
N PRO A 465 1.40 15.12 28.87
CA PRO A 465 1.85 15.69 30.16
C PRO A 465 2.35 14.63 31.14
N GLN A 466 1.99 13.35 30.92
CA GLN A 466 2.43 12.23 31.75
C GLN A 466 3.62 11.47 31.14
N SER A 467 4.24 11.97 30.09
CA SER A 467 5.42 11.36 29.49
C SER A 467 6.72 11.65 30.25
N GLN A 468 6.67 12.56 31.22
CA GLN A 468 7.81 12.90 32.08
C GLN A 468 7.39 12.93 33.56
N THR A 469 8.34 12.58 34.41
CA THR A 469 8.20 12.71 35.88
C THR A 469 9.56 12.95 36.55
N VAL A 470 9.52 13.59 37.68
CA VAL A 470 10.73 13.88 38.49
C VAL A 470 10.69 13.09 39.79
N LEU A 471 11.78 12.43 40.11
CA LEU A 471 11.96 11.65 41.33
C LEU A 471 13.24 12.05 42.07
N THR A 472 13.15 12.18 43.36
CA THR A 472 14.35 12.20 44.23
C THR A 472 14.72 10.76 44.59
N LEU A 473 15.86 10.29 44.13
CA LEU A 473 16.33 8.91 44.32
C LEU A 473 17.68 8.88 45.04
N HIS A 474 17.93 7.78 45.77
CA HIS A 474 19.16 7.61 46.53
C HIS A 474 20.01 6.48 45.96
N LYS A 475 21.31 6.65 46.04
CA LYS A 475 22.29 5.67 45.58
C LYS A 475 22.05 4.30 46.22
N GLY A 476 21.93 3.29 45.35
CA GLY A 476 21.70 1.89 45.73
C GLY A 476 20.23 1.51 45.89
N ASP A 477 19.31 2.47 45.80
CA ASP A 477 17.88 2.14 45.70
C ASP A 477 17.61 1.29 44.46
N ILE A 478 16.63 0.40 44.56
CA ILE A 478 16.13 -0.40 43.43
C ILE A 478 14.75 0.11 43.09
N LEU A 479 14.57 0.49 41.81
CA LEU A 479 13.31 0.92 41.25
C LEU A 479 12.80 -0.15 40.27
N PRO A 480 11.90 -1.04 40.70
CA PRO A 480 11.28 -2.03 39.81
C PRO A 480 10.34 -1.33 38.84
N LEU A 481 10.51 -1.58 37.53
CA LEU A 481 9.67 -1.02 36.48
C LEU A 481 9.13 -2.13 35.57
N LEU A 482 7.87 -1.96 35.13
CA LEU A 482 7.31 -2.64 33.98
C LEU A 482 7.10 -1.62 32.88
N VAL A 483 7.50 -1.95 31.67
CA VAL A 483 7.30 -1.10 30.49
C VAL A 483 6.46 -1.85 29.48
N GLU A 484 5.41 -1.22 28.98
CA GLU A 484 4.55 -1.73 27.94
C GLU A 484 4.62 -0.80 26.74
N PHE A 485 4.85 -1.36 25.55
CA PHE A 485 4.81 -0.68 24.27
C PHE A 485 3.75 -1.34 23.40
N GLN A 486 2.87 -0.56 22.81
CA GLN A 486 1.81 -0.99 21.92
C GLN A 486 2.02 -0.34 20.55
N GLU A 487 2.44 -1.14 19.60
CA GLU A 487 2.54 -0.78 18.20
C GLU A 487 1.20 -0.99 17.51
N LYS A 488 0.83 -0.03 16.66
CA LYS A 488 -0.41 -0.08 15.91
C LYS A 488 -0.16 -0.07 14.41
N ASP A 489 0.47 0.97 13.87
CA ASP A 489 0.65 1.16 12.43
C ASP A 489 1.95 1.91 12.11
N LEU A 490 2.64 1.56 11.02
CA LEU A 490 3.72 2.26 10.35
C LEU A 490 5.08 2.15 11.03
N GLU A 491 5.49 3.18 11.78
CA GLU A 491 6.81 3.27 12.39
C GLU A 491 6.74 2.83 13.85
N ALA A 492 7.71 2.03 14.29
CA ALA A 492 7.77 1.49 15.63
C ALA A 492 9.03 1.97 16.36
N SER A 493 8.86 2.74 17.42
CA SER A 493 9.97 3.16 18.27
C SER A 493 9.56 3.35 19.72
N ILE A 494 10.50 3.12 20.63
CA ILE A 494 10.34 3.41 22.06
C ILE A 494 11.66 3.81 22.67
N SER A 495 11.63 4.84 23.53
CA SER A 495 12.79 5.29 24.30
C SER A 495 12.40 5.63 25.74
N LEU A 496 13.10 5.01 26.71
CA LEU A 496 12.99 5.31 28.11
C LEU A 496 14.34 5.85 28.63
N LYS A 497 14.38 7.14 28.92
CA LYS A 497 15.58 7.86 29.31
C LYS A 497 15.39 8.55 30.67
N TRP A 498 16.50 8.89 31.29
CA TRP A 498 16.54 9.80 32.42
C TRP A 498 17.65 10.85 32.31
N SER A 499 17.46 11.99 32.97
CA SER A 499 18.49 12.96 33.20
C SER A 499 18.61 13.22 34.72
N LYS A 500 19.83 13.33 35.21
CA LYS A 500 20.09 13.68 36.62
C LYS A 500 20.40 15.18 36.71
N ASP A 501 19.77 15.89 37.63
CA ASP A 501 20.04 17.30 37.96
C ASP A 501 20.10 18.24 36.72
N GLY A 502 19.34 17.90 35.65
CA GLY A 502 19.28 18.66 34.37
C GLY A 502 20.41 18.37 33.38
N GLU A 503 21.15 17.27 33.55
CA GLU A 503 22.12 16.78 32.56
C GLU A 503 21.43 16.28 31.29
N GLU A 504 22.23 15.98 30.26
CA GLU A 504 21.70 15.39 29.01
C GLU A 504 21.05 14.03 29.27
N PRO A 505 19.85 13.74 28.70
CA PRO A 505 19.15 12.50 28.93
C PRO A 505 19.90 11.28 28.36
N THR A 506 20.05 10.25 29.16
CA THR A 506 20.65 8.96 28.77
C THR A 506 19.67 7.81 28.99
N PRO A 507 19.76 6.70 28.18
CA PRO A 507 18.93 5.53 28.41
C PRO A 507 19.07 4.95 29.80
N ILE A 508 17.98 4.52 30.41
CA ILE A 508 17.96 3.88 31.73
C ILE A 508 18.57 2.48 31.62
N LEU A 509 19.61 2.24 32.39
CA LEU A 509 20.31 0.95 32.43
C LEU A 509 19.68 -0.01 33.44
N ALA A 510 19.26 -1.18 32.96
CA ALA A 510 18.86 -2.33 33.76
C ALA A 510 19.06 -3.63 32.96
N ASP A 511 18.82 -4.77 33.55
CA ASP A 511 18.68 -6.03 32.85
C ASP A 511 17.21 -6.19 32.44
N TRP A 512 16.85 -5.61 31.27
CA TRP A 512 15.50 -5.66 30.77
C TRP A 512 15.20 -7.01 30.15
N ASN A 513 14.17 -7.69 30.65
CA ASN A 513 13.66 -8.94 30.10
C ASN A 513 12.29 -8.66 29.50
N GLY A 514 12.04 -9.16 28.30
CA GLY A 514 10.81 -8.83 27.60
C GLY A 514 10.14 -9.98 26.91
N GLY A 515 8.82 -9.87 26.79
CA GLY A 515 8.00 -10.73 25.95
C GLY A 515 7.24 -9.91 24.92
N ILE A 516 7.23 -10.37 23.68
CA ILE A 516 6.45 -9.76 22.61
C ILE A 516 5.22 -10.61 22.32
N TYR A 517 4.09 -9.95 22.15
CA TYR A 517 2.77 -10.51 21.93
C TYR A 517 2.19 -9.95 20.65
N TRP A 518 1.70 -10.81 19.75
CA TRP A 518 1.02 -10.38 18.53
C TRP A 518 -0.06 -11.38 18.14
N ASP A 519 -0.98 -10.93 17.29
CA ASP A 519 -2.01 -11.79 16.74
C ASP A 519 -1.60 -12.23 15.33
N LYS A 520 -1.23 -13.51 15.17
CA LYS A 520 -0.86 -14.11 13.88
C LYS A 520 -2.12 -14.56 13.17
N THR A 521 -2.33 -14.10 11.95
CA THR A 521 -3.38 -14.64 11.08
C THR A 521 -3.04 -16.08 10.70
N VAL A 522 -3.99 -16.98 10.92
CA VAL A 522 -3.83 -18.40 10.60
C VAL A 522 -4.66 -18.81 9.39
N ARG A 523 -5.75 -18.10 9.11
CA ARG A 523 -6.59 -18.28 7.91
C ARG A 523 -7.39 -17.06 7.59
N CYS A 524 -7.78 -16.96 6.32
CA CYS A 524 -8.70 -15.93 5.84
C CYS A 524 -9.86 -16.55 5.05
N PHE A 525 -10.91 -15.74 4.81
CA PHE A 525 -12.11 -16.17 4.13
C PHE A 525 -12.49 -15.16 3.05
N THR A 526 -12.87 -15.68 1.89
CA THR A 526 -13.42 -14.86 0.80
C THR A 526 -14.69 -15.52 0.27
N VAL A 527 -15.55 -14.70 -0.34
CA VAL A 527 -16.83 -15.16 -0.88
C VAL A 527 -16.96 -14.73 -2.32
N LYS A 528 -17.42 -15.60 -3.17
CA LYS A 528 -17.85 -15.32 -4.53
C LYS A 528 -19.16 -16.05 -4.78
N GLU A 529 -19.99 -15.57 -5.71
CA GLU A 529 -21.28 -16.20 -6.01
C GLU A 529 -21.15 -17.71 -6.09
N GLY A 530 -21.95 -18.43 -5.26
CA GLY A 530 -21.97 -19.90 -5.17
C GLY A 530 -20.76 -20.56 -4.48
N SER A 531 -19.77 -19.82 -4.02
CA SER A 531 -18.58 -20.42 -3.39
C SER A 531 -18.14 -19.62 -2.17
N PHE A 532 -17.68 -20.39 -1.15
CA PHE A 532 -17.02 -19.86 0.03
C PHE A 532 -15.60 -20.46 0.09
N TYR A 533 -14.60 -19.62 0.28
CA TYR A 533 -13.21 -20.03 0.29
C TYR A 533 -12.62 -19.90 1.69
N ILE A 534 -11.94 -20.95 2.14
CA ILE A 534 -11.13 -21.00 3.36
C ILE A 534 -9.67 -21.03 2.91
N ILE A 535 -8.89 -20.04 3.27
CA ILE A 535 -7.49 -19.90 2.87
C ILE A 535 -6.63 -20.09 4.10
N GLU A 536 -6.02 -21.26 4.23
CA GLU A 536 -5.16 -21.66 5.35
C GLU A 536 -3.73 -21.15 5.14
N PHE A 537 -3.14 -20.54 6.16
CA PHE A 537 -1.76 -20.03 6.11
C PHE A 537 -0.72 -21.03 6.59
N GLU A 538 -1.16 -22.10 7.21
CA GLU A 538 -0.31 -23.23 7.57
C GLU A 538 -0.73 -24.48 6.78
N ARG A 539 0.26 -25.26 6.38
CA ARG A 539 0.04 -26.48 5.61
C ARG A 539 -0.85 -27.46 6.39
N PRO A 540 -1.98 -27.89 5.83
CA PRO A 540 -2.80 -28.92 6.45
C PRO A 540 -2.02 -30.23 6.65
N ASP A 541 -2.22 -30.86 7.79
CA ASP A 541 -1.63 -32.17 8.09
C ASP A 541 -2.51 -33.28 7.50
N PRO A 542 -2.01 -34.09 6.54
CA PRO A 542 -2.81 -35.18 5.96
C PRO A 542 -3.22 -36.28 6.96
N TYR A 543 -2.61 -36.29 8.13
CA TYR A 543 -2.85 -37.32 9.17
C TYR A 543 -3.65 -36.80 10.36
N LYS A 544 -3.96 -35.49 10.38
CA LYS A 544 -4.75 -34.87 11.44
C LYS A 544 -5.84 -34.00 10.83
N PRO A 545 -7.10 -34.11 11.31
CA PRO A 545 -8.15 -33.24 10.85
C PRO A 545 -7.85 -31.76 11.17
N LEU A 546 -8.11 -30.87 10.21
CA LEU A 546 -8.17 -29.45 10.45
C LEU A 546 -9.45 -29.09 11.19
N VAL A 547 -9.34 -28.35 12.28
CA VAL A 547 -10.49 -27.93 13.10
C VAL A 547 -10.60 -26.41 13.01
N ILE A 548 -11.77 -25.92 12.59
CA ILE A 548 -12.06 -24.50 12.42
C ILE A 548 -13.29 -24.15 13.24
N GLU A 549 -13.11 -23.26 14.20
CA GLU A 549 -14.21 -22.78 15.05
C GLU A 549 -14.92 -21.58 14.42
N ASN A 550 -16.13 -21.29 14.88
CA ASN A 550 -16.92 -20.12 14.48
C ASN A 550 -17.19 -20.01 12.96
N MET A 551 -17.31 -21.15 12.30
CA MET A 551 -17.69 -21.21 10.88
C MET A 551 -19.19 -20.93 10.69
N PRO A 552 -19.58 -20.35 9.53
CA PRO A 552 -20.99 -20.24 9.18
C PRO A 552 -21.64 -21.63 9.14
N LYS A 553 -22.96 -21.65 9.27
CA LYS A 553 -23.68 -22.91 9.13
C LYS A 553 -23.65 -23.36 7.66
N LEU A 554 -22.90 -24.42 7.41
CA LEU A 554 -22.81 -25.06 6.10
C LEU A 554 -24.04 -25.92 5.82
N LYS A 555 -24.45 -25.98 4.55
CA LYS A 555 -25.55 -26.86 4.14
C LYS A 555 -25.06 -28.31 4.07
N PRO A 556 -25.89 -29.27 4.42
CA PRO A 556 -25.46 -30.70 4.44
C PRO A 556 -25.00 -31.27 3.10
N LYS A 557 -25.33 -30.60 1.99
CA LYS A 557 -24.96 -31.04 0.64
C LYS A 557 -23.67 -30.38 0.14
N GLU A 558 -23.17 -29.33 0.80
CA GLU A 558 -21.97 -28.65 0.37
C GLU A 558 -20.78 -29.61 0.37
N GLU A 559 -19.98 -29.48 -0.69
CA GLU A 559 -18.75 -30.26 -0.89
C GLU A 559 -17.53 -29.36 -0.67
N MET A 560 -16.44 -29.95 -0.23
CA MET A 560 -15.17 -29.25 -0.02
C MET A 560 -14.09 -29.86 -0.90
N ILE A 561 -13.38 -29.02 -1.61
CA ILE A 561 -12.23 -29.41 -2.42
C ILE A 561 -11.02 -28.55 -2.06
N LEU A 562 -9.82 -29.15 -2.14
CA LEU A 562 -8.57 -28.41 -2.04
C LEU A 562 -8.12 -28.04 -3.47
N LEU A 563 -8.01 -26.76 -3.76
CA LEU A 563 -7.56 -26.28 -5.08
C LEU A 563 -6.13 -26.79 -5.36
N GLY A 564 -5.84 -27.06 -6.63
CA GLY A 564 -4.57 -27.61 -7.09
C GLY A 564 -4.42 -29.12 -6.87
N THR A 565 -5.48 -29.82 -6.42
CA THR A 565 -5.49 -31.29 -6.28
C THR A 565 -6.40 -31.98 -7.28
N GLU A 566 -6.81 -31.28 -8.32
CA GLU A 566 -7.58 -31.81 -9.43
C GLU A 566 -6.78 -32.86 -10.19
N TYR A 567 -7.46 -33.83 -10.78
CA TYR A 567 -6.86 -34.81 -11.66
C TYR A 567 -7.66 -35.00 -12.94
N GLU A 568 -6.96 -35.27 -14.04
CA GLU A 568 -7.61 -35.53 -15.32
C GLU A 568 -8.31 -36.88 -15.30
N VAL A 569 -9.55 -36.91 -15.79
CA VAL A 569 -10.30 -38.14 -16.07
C VAL A 569 -10.62 -38.19 -17.55
N ASP A 570 -10.34 -39.34 -18.17
CA ASP A 570 -10.77 -39.66 -19.53
C ASP A 570 -11.90 -40.69 -19.44
N PHE A 571 -13.11 -40.26 -19.75
CA PHE A 571 -14.27 -41.13 -19.81
C PHE A 571 -14.74 -41.27 -21.24
N HIS A 572 -14.36 -42.36 -21.91
CA HIS A 572 -14.71 -42.66 -23.33
C HIS A 572 -14.31 -41.55 -24.32
N GLY A 573 -13.13 -40.92 -24.13
CA GLY A 573 -12.62 -39.86 -24.99
C GLY A 573 -13.12 -38.45 -24.62
N TYR A 574 -13.92 -38.32 -23.57
CA TYR A 574 -14.25 -37.04 -22.96
C TYR A 574 -13.25 -36.75 -21.82
N LYS A 575 -12.37 -35.78 -22.04
CA LYS A 575 -11.46 -35.30 -21.02
C LYS A 575 -12.19 -34.35 -20.08
N GLY A 576 -12.09 -34.59 -18.79
CA GLY A 576 -12.65 -33.74 -17.74
C GLY A 576 -11.72 -33.68 -16.55
N GLN A 577 -11.97 -32.74 -15.65
CA GLN A 577 -11.29 -32.66 -14.36
C GLN A 577 -12.18 -33.29 -13.30
N ALA A 578 -11.57 -34.03 -12.40
CA ALA A 578 -12.20 -34.55 -11.19
C ALA A 578 -11.49 -34.02 -9.96
N TYR A 579 -12.22 -33.96 -8.87
CA TYR A 579 -11.75 -33.39 -7.61
C TYR A 579 -11.68 -34.45 -6.52
N ASN A 580 -10.66 -34.36 -5.66
CA ASN A 580 -10.58 -35.09 -4.44
C ASN A 580 -11.44 -34.41 -3.37
N MET A 581 -12.66 -34.96 -3.14
CA MET A 581 -13.57 -34.41 -2.14
C MET A 581 -13.03 -34.64 -0.73
N LEU A 582 -12.92 -33.57 0.04
CA LEU A 582 -12.56 -33.62 1.45
C LEU A 582 -13.75 -34.08 2.29
N LYS A 583 -13.50 -34.94 3.25
CA LYS A 583 -14.53 -35.34 4.23
C LYS A 583 -14.60 -34.28 5.31
N TRP A 584 -15.79 -33.81 5.60
CA TRP A 584 -16.00 -32.81 6.63
C TRP A 584 -17.24 -33.07 7.48
N LYS A 585 -17.28 -32.50 8.67
CA LYS A 585 -18.44 -32.47 9.56
C LYS A 585 -18.48 -31.14 10.30
N GLN A 586 -19.69 -30.67 10.62
CA GLN A 586 -19.89 -29.49 11.45
C GLN A 586 -20.71 -29.86 12.70
N ASP A 587 -20.28 -29.41 13.86
CA ASP A 587 -21.02 -29.56 15.10
C ASP A 587 -22.08 -28.45 15.28
N ARG A 588 -22.85 -28.52 16.36
CA ARG A 588 -23.91 -27.54 16.66
C ARG A 588 -23.37 -26.16 17.07
N LYS A 589 -22.09 -26.07 17.41
CA LYS A 589 -21.43 -24.83 17.81
C LYS A 589 -20.80 -24.10 16.63
N GLY A 590 -20.86 -24.66 15.42
CA GLY A 590 -20.25 -24.11 14.24
C GLY A 590 -18.80 -24.55 14.03
N THR A 591 -18.29 -25.52 14.79
CA THR A 591 -16.95 -26.07 14.59
C THR A 591 -16.97 -27.02 13.40
N VAL A 592 -16.17 -26.72 12.37
CA VAL A 592 -15.96 -27.60 11.21
C VAL A 592 -14.69 -28.38 11.39
N THR A 593 -14.79 -29.70 11.12
CA THR A 593 -13.65 -30.61 11.10
C THR A 593 -13.48 -31.14 9.69
N ILE A 594 -12.30 -30.96 9.08
CA ILE A 594 -11.98 -31.33 7.70
C ILE A 594 -10.86 -32.37 7.71
N ASP A 595 -11.07 -33.48 7.00
CA ASP A 595 -10.14 -34.59 6.88
C ASP A 595 -9.45 -34.59 5.52
N PHE A 596 -8.13 -34.45 5.51
CA PHE A 596 -7.28 -34.42 4.32
C PHE A 596 -6.73 -35.80 3.93
N SER A 597 -7.10 -36.89 4.60
CA SER A 597 -6.58 -38.22 4.32
C SER A 597 -6.86 -38.75 2.90
N ALA A 598 -7.77 -38.12 2.17
CA ALA A 598 -8.05 -38.40 0.76
C ALA A 598 -7.04 -37.74 -0.21
N ILE A 599 -6.26 -36.78 0.25
CA ILE A 599 -5.29 -36.04 -0.57
C ILE A 599 -3.94 -36.76 -0.52
N ASP A 600 -3.33 -36.98 -1.69
CA ASP A 600 -1.96 -37.48 -1.77
C ASP A 600 -1.00 -36.51 -1.05
N PRO A 601 -0.25 -36.98 -0.02
CA PRO A 601 0.72 -36.13 0.67
C PRO A 601 1.76 -35.50 -0.24
N MET A 602 2.09 -36.11 -1.38
CA MET A 602 3.01 -35.53 -2.38
C MET A 602 2.37 -34.32 -3.06
N LYS A 603 1.10 -34.40 -3.45
CA LYS A 603 0.34 -33.28 -4.00
C LYS A 603 0.21 -32.14 -3.01
N LEU A 604 -0.03 -32.44 -1.73
CA LEU A 604 -0.09 -31.43 -0.68
C LEU A 604 1.27 -30.71 -0.48
N ASN A 605 2.40 -31.40 -0.77
CA ASN A 605 3.74 -30.81 -0.73
C ASN A 605 4.05 -29.92 -1.96
N GLU A 606 3.36 -30.12 -3.07
CA GLU A 606 3.50 -29.30 -4.28
C GLU A 606 2.80 -27.94 -4.12
N LEU A 607 1.85 -27.83 -3.17
CA LEU A 607 1.16 -26.58 -2.84
C LEU A 607 1.94 -25.83 -1.77
N GLU A 608 2.22 -24.56 -2.02
CA GLU A 608 3.07 -23.73 -1.16
C GLU A 608 2.36 -22.45 -0.73
N ASN A 609 2.88 -21.83 0.33
CA ASN A 609 2.55 -20.52 0.85
C ASN A 609 1.16 -20.35 1.49
N ALA A 610 0.09 -20.78 0.85
CA ALA A 610 -1.27 -20.82 1.41
C ALA A 610 -2.12 -21.86 0.66
N TRP A 611 -3.04 -22.53 1.38
CA TRP A 611 -3.86 -23.66 0.91
C TRP A 611 -5.32 -23.26 0.87
N VAL A 612 -5.95 -23.36 -0.30
CA VAL A 612 -7.31 -22.87 -0.51
C VAL A 612 -8.29 -24.04 -0.57
N ILE A 613 -9.23 -24.06 0.38
CA ILE A 613 -10.35 -24.98 0.40
C ILE A 613 -11.57 -24.24 -0.15
N ARG A 614 -12.10 -24.70 -1.25
CA ARG A 614 -13.36 -24.23 -1.81
C ARG A 614 -14.52 -25.03 -1.24
N VAL A 615 -15.50 -24.35 -0.69
CA VAL A 615 -16.79 -24.91 -0.26
C VAL A 615 -17.82 -24.53 -1.30
N ILE A 616 -18.47 -25.49 -1.91
CA ILE A 616 -19.34 -25.31 -3.05
C ILE A 616 -20.65 -26.10 -2.92
N ASP A 617 -21.74 -25.55 -3.43
CA ASP A 617 -22.99 -26.30 -3.59
C ASP A 617 -22.83 -27.27 -4.78
N PRO A 618 -23.07 -28.60 -4.62
CA PRO A 618 -22.90 -29.58 -5.68
C PRO A 618 -23.75 -29.30 -6.92
N ASP A 619 -24.90 -28.64 -6.77
CA ASP A 619 -25.78 -28.28 -7.88
C ASP A 619 -25.12 -27.24 -8.82
N GLU A 620 -24.07 -26.54 -8.37
CA GLU A 620 -23.25 -25.63 -9.16
C GLU A 620 -22.08 -26.34 -9.86
N LEU A 621 -21.50 -27.38 -9.24
CA LEU A 621 -20.47 -28.23 -9.85
C LEU A 621 -21.02 -29.05 -11.02
N TYR A 622 -22.24 -29.52 -10.88
CA TYR A 622 -22.91 -30.39 -11.86
C TYR A 622 -24.27 -29.80 -12.23
N PRO A 623 -24.33 -28.71 -13.03
CA PRO A 623 -25.60 -28.14 -13.41
C PRO A 623 -26.45 -29.22 -14.10
N THR A 624 -27.60 -29.53 -13.51
CA THR A 624 -28.58 -30.46 -14.08
C THR A 624 -28.94 -29.97 -15.48
N ARG A 625 -28.69 -30.80 -16.45
CA ARG A 625 -29.00 -30.57 -17.87
C ARG A 625 -30.49 -30.32 -18.10
#